data_dfe6cc6ed44e294b1d345d78ffdab4c9
#
_entry.id   dfe6cc6ed44e294b1d345d78ffdab4c9
#
_cell.length_a   1.000
_cell.length_b   1.000
_cell.length_c   1.000
_cell.angle_alpha   90.00
_cell.angle_beta   90.00
_cell.angle_gamma   90.00
#
_symmetry.space_group_name_H-M   'P 1'
#
loop_
_entity.id
_entity.type
_entity.pdbx_description
1 polymer ?
#
loop_
_entity_poly.entity_id
_entity_poly.type
_entity_poly.pdbx_seq_one_letter_code
_entity_poly.pdbx_strand_id
1 'polypeptide(L)'
;MVPTYLIIKLMSKIISFASDFGLEDGSVGIVKGVINRIDPDLRINDISHGIPAQNIKQGSLLLMRAIQYIPQGVLLAVVDPGVGTERKPIALDTEWGVMIGPDNGLLNLACATVGGAQRGYLLENEDWIIPSEGNTFHARDLFSPFAAGYASGQLSIEDFGSELDLSNLNQY
;
A
#
# COMPACT_ATOMS: atom_id res chain seq x y z
N MET A 1 8.05 13.92 25.61
CA MET A 1 7.89 12.44 25.60
C MET A 1 7.15 12.08 24.35
N VAL A 2 7.76 11.31 23.45
CA VAL A 2 7.10 10.87 22.20
C VAL A 2 6.06 9.82 22.57
N PRO A 3 4.80 9.95 22.13
CA PRO A 3 3.78 8.95 22.43
C PRO A 3 4.20 7.56 21.96
N THR A 4 3.90 6.54 22.76
CA THR A 4 4.30 5.14 22.50
C THR A 4 3.83 4.63 21.14
N TYR A 5 2.66 5.06 20.65
CA TYR A 5 2.14 4.70 19.33
C TYR A 5 3.00 5.28 18.18
N LEU A 6 3.57 6.48 18.37
CA LEU A 6 4.46 7.09 17.38
C LEU A 6 5.78 6.32 17.27
N ILE A 7 6.28 5.80 18.39
CA ILE A 7 7.48 4.96 18.44
C ILE A 7 7.22 3.63 17.72
N ILE A 8 6.06 3.01 17.93
CA ILE A 8 5.67 1.77 17.24
C ILE A 8 5.54 2.01 15.73
N LYS A 9 4.92 3.12 15.32
CA LYS A 9 4.76 3.50 13.92
C LYS A 9 6.12 3.75 13.23
N LEU A 10 7.09 4.33 13.93
CA LEU A 10 8.45 4.61 13.43
C LEU A 10 9.34 3.35 13.38
N MET A 11 9.04 2.33 14.15
CA MET A 11 9.87 1.12 14.28
C MET A 11 9.35 -0.10 13.52
N SER A 12 8.20 0.01 12.88
CA SER A 12 7.55 -1.12 12.21
C SER A 12 8.12 -1.33 10.81
N LYS A 13 9.18 -2.14 10.71
CA LYS A 13 9.79 -2.58 9.45
C LYS A 13 9.03 -3.76 8.84
N ILE A 14 7.70 -3.64 8.70
CA ILE A 14 6.88 -4.70 8.13
C ILE A 14 5.89 -4.15 7.10
N ILE A 15 5.78 -4.88 5.99
CA ILE A 15 4.80 -4.64 4.94
C ILE A 15 3.89 -5.87 4.85
N SER A 16 2.60 -5.69 5.10
CA SER A 16 1.60 -6.72 4.84
C SER A 16 1.07 -6.54 3.42
N PHE A 17 1.20 -7.58 2.59
CA PHE A 17 0.96 -7.50 1.15
C PHE A 17 -0.20 -8.40 0.72
N ALA A 18 -1.12 -7.83 -0.05
CA ALA A 18 -2.24 -8.53 -0.67
C ALA A 18 -2.39 -8.11 -2.14
N SER A 19 -2.71 -9.07 -3.01
CA SER A 19 -2.95 -8.81 -4.42
C SER A 19 -3.85 -9.87 -5.07
N ASP A 20 -4.23 -9.62 -6.32
CA ASP A 20 -4.91 -10.57 -7.20
C ASP A 20 -3.97 -11.21 -8.24
N PHE A 21 -2.66 -11.19 -7.99
CA PHE A 21 -1.65 -11.62 -8.97
C PHE A 21 -1.53 -13.14 -9.11
N GLY A 22 -2.00 -13.91 -8.14
CA GLY A 22 -1.65 -15.33 -8.05
C GLY A 22 -0.17 -15.53 -7.69
N LEU A 23 0.32 -16.74 -7.85
CA LEU A 23 1.71 -17.12 -7.56
C LEU A 23 2.43 -17.76 -8.75
N GLU A 24 1.79 -17.82 -9.90
CA GLU A 24 2.26 -18.62 -11.04
C GLU A 24 3.24 -17.88 -11.93
N ASP A 25 3.06 -16.56 -12.11
CA ASP A 25 3.83 -15.77 -13.10
C ASP A 25 5.02 -15.00 -12.51
N GLY A 26 5.27 -15.12 -11.22
CA GLY A 26 6.39 -14.45 -10.54
C GLY A 26 6.15 -12.99 -10.15
N SER A 27 5.00 -12.39 -10.46
CA SER A 27 4.71 -10.97 -10.16
C SER A 27 4.88 -10.63 -8.69
N VAL A 28 4.41 -11.48 -7.79
CA VAL A 28 4.59 -11.32 -6.34
C VAL A 28 6.06 -11.30 -5.95
N GLY A 29 6.84 -12.23 -6.49
CA GLY A 29 8.29 -12.31 -6.25
C GLY A 29 9.03 -11.07 -6.72
N ILE A 30 8.64 -10.51 -7.87
CA ILE A 30 9.21 -9.27 -8.42
C ILE A 30 8.93 -8.09 -7.49
N VAL A 31 7.70 -7.92 -7.03
CA VAL A 31 7.33 -6.86 -6.07
C VAL A 31 8.12 -6.97 -4.77
N LYS A 32 8.23 -8.17 -4.20
CA LYS A 32 9.05 -8.43 -3.02
C LYS A 32 10.53 -8.14 -3.27
N GLY A 33 11.03 -8.47 -4.45
CA GLY A 33 12.39 -8.16 -4.88
C GLY A 33 12.68 -6.67 -4.86
N VAL A 34 11.76 -5.84 -5.36
CA VAL A 34 11.88 -4.37 -5.29
C VAL A 34 11.92 -3.89 -3.83
N ILE A 35 11.05 -4.39 -2.98
CA ILE A 35 11.03 -4.04 -1.56
C ILE A 35 12.36 -4.37 -0.90
N ASN A 36 12.88 -5.57 -1.09
CA ASN A 36 14.12 -6.01 -0.46
C ASN A 36 15.39 -5.41 -1.08
N ARG A 37 15.33 -4.87 -2.30
CA ARG A 37 16.41 -4.06 -2.86
C ARG A 37 16.52 -2.68 -2.19
N ILE A 38 15.41 -2.13 -1.72
CA ILE A 38 15.37 -0.84 -1.01
C ILE A 38 15.86 -1.02 0.43
N ASP A 39 15.35 -2.04 1.12
CA ASP A 39 15.84 -2.42 2.46
C ASP A 39 15.68 -3.94 2.64
N PRO A 40 16.79 -4.70 2.68
CA PRO A 40 16.74 -6.16 2.83
C PRO A 40 16.23 -6.62 4.20
N ASP A 41 16.19 -5.74 5.20
CA ASP A 41 15.71 -6.06 6.55
C ASP A 41 14.19 -5.89 6.70
N LEU A 42 13.49 -5.42 5.67
CA LEU A 42 12.04 -5.33 5.68
C LEU A 42 11.41 -6.72 5.68
N ARG A 43 10.53 -6.94 6.64
CA ARG A 43 9.71 -8.14 6.70
C ARG A 43 8.47 -7.95 5.81
N ILE A 44 8.16 -8.98 5.05
CA ILE A 44 6.96 -9.01 4.20
C ILE A 44 6.04 -10.10 4.72
N ASN A 45 4.83 -9.71 5.10
CA ASN A 45 3.77 -10.61 5.51
C ASN A 45 2.76 -10.75 4.37
N ASP A 46 2.72 -11.89 3.71
CA ASP A 46 1.69 -12.14 2.68
C ASP A 46 0.33 -12.38 3.32
N ILE A 47 -0.63 -11.53 3.02
CA ILE A 47 -2.02 -11.73 3.44
C ILE A 47 -2.67 -12.75 2.51
N SER A 48 -2.69 -12.46 1.22
CA SER A 48 -3.15 -13.34 0.14
C SER A 48 -2.77 -12.76 -1.21
N HIS A 49 -2.45 -13.64 -2.15
CA HIS A 49 -2.32 -13.29 -3.58
C HIS A 49 -3.36 -14.03 -4.43
N GLY A 50 -4.30 -14.70 -3.77
CA GLY A 50 -5.40 -15.44 -4.38
C GLY A 50 -6.74 -14.67 -4.40
N ILE A 51 -6.72 -13.34 -4.28
CA ILE A 51 -7.92 -12.54 -4.55
C ILE A 51 -8.30 -12.78 -6.02
N PRO A 52 -9.58 -13.09 -6.32
CA PRO A 52 -10.00 -13.28 -7.70
C PRO A 52 -9.66 -12.05 -8.56
N ALA A 53 -9.15 -12.30 -9.77
CA ALA A 53 -8.66 -11.26 -10.66
C ALA A 53 -9.65 -10.10 -10.80
N GLN A 54 -9.17 -8.88 -10.57
CA GLN A 54 -9.92 -7.63 -10.68
C GLN A 54 -11.12 -7.49 -9.72
N ASN A 55 -11.25 -8.39 -8.73
CA ASN A 55 -12.35 -8.36 -7.78
C ASN A 55 -12.04 -7.46 -6.57
N ILE A 56 -12.21 -6.16 -6.77
CA ILE A 56 -11.97 -5.12 -5.74
C ILE A 56 -12.82 -5.40 -4.49
N LYS A 57 -14.08 -5.77 -4.66
CA LYS A 57 -15.00 -6.04 -3.55
C LYS A 57 -14.51 -7.17 -2.65
N GLN A 58 -14.10 -8.30 -3.23
CA GLN A 58 -13.56 -9.42 -2.43
C GLN A 58 -12.23 -9.04 -1.79
N GLY A 59 -11.38 -8.30 -2.49
CA GLY A 59 -10.15 -7.74 -1.93
C GLY A 59 -10.41 -6.86 -0.71
N SER A 60 -11.34 -5.91 -0.82
CA SER A 60 -11.69 -5.00 0.28
C SER A 60 -12.27 -5.74 1.50
N LEU A 61 -13.13 -6.75 1.29
CA LEU A 61 -13.65 -7.59 2.37
C LEU A 61 -12.56 -8.43 3.03
N LEU A 62 -11.60 -8.95 2.26
CA LEU A 62 -10.45 -9.69 2.79
C LEU A 62 -9.59 -8.77 3.67
N LEU A 63 -9.26 -7.57 3.19
CA LEU A 63 -8.47 -6.60 3.94
C LEU A 63 -9.15 -6.15 5.23
N MET A 64 -10.46 -5.92 5.20
CA MET A 64 -11.24 -5.57 6.39
C MET A 64 -11.11 -6.63 7.49
N ARG A 65 -11.14 -7.90 7.12
CA ARG A 65 -10.97 -9.00 8.09
C ARG A 65 -9.53 -9.13 8.56
N ALA A 66 -8.57 -9.00 7.65
CA ALA A 66 -7.15 -9.18 7.94
C ALA A 66 -6.58 -8.08 8.83
N ILE A 67 -6.98 -6.82 8.63
CA ILE A 67 -6.37 -5.65 9.28
C ILE A 67 -6.39 -5.73 10.81
N GLN A 68 -7.36 -6.45 11.38
CA GLN A 68 -7.52 -6.62 12.81
C GLN A 68 -6.48 -7.57 13.43
N TYR A 69 -5.81 -8.39 12.62
CA TYR A 69 -4.92 -9.48 13.07
C TYR A 69 -3.49 -9.36 12.56
N ILE A 70 -3.25 -8.54 11.56
CA ILE A 70 -1.90 -8.31 11.04
C ILE A 70 -1.15 -7.25 11.85
N PRO A 71 0.19 -7.31 11.88
CA PRO A 71 0.99 -6.31 12.59
C PRO A 71 0.78 -4.90 12.02
N GLN A 72 0.77 -3.91 12.92
CA GLN A 72 0.81 -2.50 12.50
C GLN A 72 2.06 -2.21 11.66
N GLY A 73 1.93 -1.39 10.64
CA GLY A 73 3.02 -1.04 9.73
C GLY A 73 2.50 -0.48 8.42
N VAL A 74 2.91 -1.08 7.31
CA VAL A 74 2.42 -0.73 5.98
C VAL A 74 1.51 -1.84 5.47
N LEU A 75 0.32 -1.47 5.02
CA LEU A 75 -0.55 -2.33 4.20
C LEU A 75 -0.32 -1.95 2.73
N LEU A 76 0.22 -2.87 1.96
CA LEU A 76 0.34 -2.78 0.50
C LEU A 76 -0.72 -3.66 -0.13
N ALA A 77 -1.71 -3.08 -0.80
CA ALA A 77 -2.78 -3.85 -1.41
C ALA A 77 -2.99 -3.42 -2.86
N VAL A 78 -2.98 -4.39 -3.78
CA VAL A 78 -3.07 -4.14 -5.21
C VAL A 78 -4.07 -5.12 -5.85
N VAL A 79 -5.26 -4.61 -6.12
CA VAL A 79 -6.25 -5.15 -7.05
C VAL A 79 -6.65 -3.99 -7.93
N ASP A 80 -6.10 -3.92 -9.13
CA ASP A 80 -6.01 -2.68 -9.89
C ASP A 80 -6.40 -2.83 -11.37
N PRO A 81 -7.70 -3.05 -11.66
CA PRO A 81 -8.17 -3.10 -13.04
C PRO A 81 -8.00 -1.76 -13.78
N GLY A 82 -7.83 -0.65 -13.06
CA GLY A 82 -7.61 0.68 -13.60
C GLY A 82 -6.14 1.08 -13.74
N VAL A 83 -5.19 0.13 -13.65
CA VAL A 83 -3.77 0.44 -13.83
C VAL A 83 -3.50 1.13 -15.17
N GLY A 84 -2.70 2.21 -15.16
CA GLY A 84 -2.39 2.99 -16.36
C GLY A 84 -3.50 3.94 -16.83
N THR A 85 -4.62 4.04 -16.12
CA THR A 85 -5.70 5.00 -16.36
C THR A 85 -5.57 6.23 -15.43
N GLU A 86 -6.60 7.08 -15.35
CA GLU A 86 -6.66 8.23 -14.43
C GLU A 86 -6.85 7.85 -12.95
N ARG A 87 -6.95 6.56 -12.63
CA ARG A 87 -7.03 6.05 -11.26
C ARG A 87 -5.82 6.53 -10.46
N LYS A 88 -6.06 7.21 -9.34
CA LYS A 88 -5.01 7.77 -8.50
C LYS A 88 -4.31 6.70 -7.68
N PRO A 89 -2.96 6.73 -7.59
CA PRO A 89 -2.21 5.96 -6.61
C PRO A 89 -2.17 6.73 -5.29
N ILE A 90 -2.56 6.10 -4.19
CA ILE A 90 -2.74 6.78 -2.91
C ILE A 90 -2.06 6.08 -1.74
N ALA A 91 -1.76 6.89 -0.71
CA ALA A 91 -1.46 6.44 0.63
C ALA A 91 -2.44 7.06 1.62
N LEU A 92 -2.95 6.25 2.54
CA LEU A 92 -3.82 6.69 3.63
C LEU A 92 -3.08 6.52 4.96
N ASP A 93 -2.91 7.62 5.69
CA ASP A 93 -2.32 7.65 7.03
C ASP A 93 -3.41 7.42 8.08
N THR A 94 -3.29 6.35 8.83
CA THR A 94 -4.25 5.93 9.85
C THR A 94 -3.56 5.75 11.20
N GLU A 95 -4.33 5.60 12.28
CA GLU A 95 -3.77 5.24 13.59
C GLU A 95 -3.09 3.86 13.58
N TRP A 96 -3.58 2.93 12.73
CA TRP A 96 -2.99 1.61 12.58
C TRP A 96 -1.62 1.65 11.87
N GLY A 97 -1.47 2.52 10.89
CA GLY A 97 -0.30 2.62 10.03
C GLY A 97 -0.65 3.23 8.69
N VAL A 98 0.14 2.96 7.66
CA VAL A 98 -0.06 3.51 6.32
C VAL A 98 -0.60 2.45 5.38
N MET A 99 -1.66 2.77 4.64
CA MET A 99 -2.25 1.92 3.61
C MET A 99 -1.93 2.47 2.23
N ILE A 100 -1.34 1.67 1.36
CA ILE A 100 -0.89 2.05 0.02
C ILE A 100 -1.58 1.17 -1.02
N GLY A 101 -2.13 1.80 -2.05
CA GLY A 101 -2.80 1.10 -3.14
C GLY A 101 -3.52 2.04 -4.10
N PRO A 102 -4.34 1.49 -5.02
CA PRO A 102 -5.15 2.28 -5.93
C PRO A 102 -6.37 2.90 -5.23
N ASP A 103 -6.72 4.12 -5.63
CA ASP A 103 -7.97 4.79 -5.22
C ASP A 103 -9.16 4.24 -6.03
N ASN A 104 -9.61 3.04 -5.68
CA ASN A 104 -10.72 2.34 -6.34
C ASN A 104 -11.67 1.63 -5.36
N GLY A 105 -11.61 2.00 -4.08
CA GLY A 105 -12.40 1.39 -3.02
C GLY A 105 -11.76 0.21 -2.31
N LEU A 106 -10.64 -0.31 -2.82
CA LEU A 106 -9.95 -1.48 -2.25
C LEU A 106 -9.61 -1.30 -0.76
N LEU A 107 -9.08 -0.13 -0.39
CA LEU A 107 -8.61 0.17 0.97
C LEU A 107 -9.73 0.61 1.93
N ASN A 108 -10.91 0.97 1.42
CA ASN A 108 -11.91 1.72 2.18
C ASN A 108 -12.42 0.98 3.42
N LEU A 109 -12.77 -0.30 3.32
CA LEU A 109 -13.28 -1.06 4.46
C LEU A 109 -12.21 -1.31 5.53
N ALA A 110 -10.98 -1.62 5.13
CA ALA A 110 -9.87 -1.75 6.06
C ALA A 110 -9.58 -0.43 6.78
N CYS A 111 -9.55 0.67 6.04
CA CYS A 111 -9.36 2.01 6.58
C CYS A 111 -10.46 2.37 7.60
N ALA A 112 -11.72 2.14 7.26
CA ALA A 112 -12.86 2.38 8.17
C ALA A 112 -12.77 1.53 9.44
N THR A 113 -12.32 0.27 9.33
CA THR A 113 -12.19 -0.67 10.45
C THR A 113 -11.19 -0.18 11.51
N VAL A 114 -10.17 0.57 11.11
CA VAL A 114 -9.15 1.11 12.03
C VAL A 114 -9.39 2.58 12.42
N GLY A 115 -10.59 3.09 12.19
CA GLY A 115 -10.99 4.45 12.62
C GLY A 115 -10.87 5.52 11.53
N GLY A 116 -10.57 5.13 10.29
CA GLY A 116 -10.47 6.04 9.15
C GLY A 116 -9.07 6.63 8.95
N ALA A 117 -8.89 7.31 7.85
CA ALA A 117 -7.66 8.03 7.54
C ALA A 117 -7.67 9.42 8.20
N GLN A 118 -6.53 9.79 8.77
CA GLN A 118 -6.29 11.14 9.28
C GLN A 118 -5.82 12.07 8.17
N ARG A 119 -5.02 11.55 7.25
CA ARG A 119 -4.48 12.24 6.06
C ARG A 119 -4.37 11.26 4.90
N GLY A 120 -4.32 11.77 3.70
CA GLY A 120 -4.05 10.98 2.50
C GLY A 120 -3.11 11.73 1.56
N TYR A 121 -2.35 10.99 0.77
CA TYR A 121 -1.37 11.54 -0.17
C TYR A 121 -1.43 10.83 -1.51
N LEU A 122 -1.18 11.58 -2.59
CA LEU A 122 -0.86 11.01 -3.89
C LEU A 122 0.59 10.49 -3.88
N LEU A 123 0.84 9.42 -4.62
CA LEU A 123 2.20 8.91 -4.82
C LEU A 123 2.79 9.56 -6.09
N GLU A 124 3.46 10.70 -5.92
CA GLU A 124 3.92 11.56 -7.02
C GLU A 124 5.44 11.81 -7.01
N ASN A 125 6.14 11.49 -5.92
CA ASN A 125 7.57 11.74 -5.79
C ASN A 125 8.36 10.88 -6.79
N GLU A 126 8.85 11.52 -7.85
CA GLU A 126 9.52 10.85 -8.98
C GLU A 126 10.80 10.10 -8.58
N ASP A 127 11.46 10.50 -7.48
CA ASP A 127 12.65 9.81 -6.96
C ASP A 127 12.34 8.39 -6.47
N TRP A 128 11.07 8.10 -6.21
CA TRP A 128 10.57 6.81 -5.73
C TRP A 128 9.76 6.05 -6.78
N ILE A 129 9.70 6.52 -8.01
CA ILE A 129 9.04 5.85 -9.13
C ILE A 129 10.10 5.18 -10.00
N ILE A 130 9.99 3.86 -10.21
CA ILE A 130 10.88 3.12 -11.10
C ILE A 130 10.46 3.42 -12.54
N PRO A 131 11.34 4.01 -13.36
CA PRO A 131 11.03 4.24 -14.77
C PRO A 131 10.79 2.93 -15.52
N SER A 132 9.70 2.86 -16.29
CA SER A 132 9.41 1.71 -17.14
C SER A 132 8.80 2.16 -18.48
N GLU A 133 8.97 1.36 -19.52
CA GLU A 133 8.44 1.65 -20.85
C GLU A 133 6.91 1.49 -20.93
N GLY A 134 6.31 0.78 -19.99
CA GLY A 134 4.86 0.53 -19.90
C GLY A 134 4.30 0.96 -18.55
N ASN A 135 3.15 1.59 -18.56
CA ASN A 135 2.46 2.04 -17.35
C ASN A 135 1.46 0.99 -16.85
N THR A 136 1.88 -0.29 -16.81
CA THR A 136 0.98 -1.42 -16.58
C THR A 136 1.28 -2.23 -15.32
N PHE A 137 2.43 -1.96 -14.65
CA PHE A 137 2.80 -2.69 -13.43
C PHE A 137 3.15 -1.74 -12.28
N HIS A 138 2.17 -0.95 -11.85
CA HIS A 138 2.31 0.01 -10.75
C HIS A 138 2.68 -0.64 -9.41
N ALA A 139 2.35 -1.90 -9.17
CA ALA A 139 2.78 -2.62 -7.98
C ALA A 139 4.30 -2.67 -7.87
N ARG A 140 5.00 -2.92 -8.98
CA ARG A 140 6.47 -2.94 -9.07
C ARG A 140 7.05 -1.54 -9.09
N ASP A 141 6.50 -0.66 -9.93
CA ASP A 141 7.15 0.59 -10.32
C ASP A 141 6.78 1.75 -9.40
N LEU A 142 5.66 1.66 -8.70
CA LEU A 142 5.10 2.75 -7.91
C LEU A 142 4.78 2.32 -6.48
N PHE A 143 3.85 1.40 -6.27
CA PHE A 143 3.35 1.09 -4.93
C PHE A 143 4.42 0.49 -4.02
N SER A 144 5.19 -0.48 -4.49
CA SER A 144 6.19 -1.14 -3.66
C SER A 144 7.39 -0.26 -3.29
N PRO A 145 7.93 0.62 -4.17
CA PRO A 145 8.97 1.56 -3.76
C PRO A 145 8.52 2.51 -2.64
N PHE A 146 7.32 3.09 -2.73
CA PHE A 146 6.79 3.96 -1.68
C PHE A 146 6.56 3.20 -0.37
N ALA A 147 6.01 1.99 -0.44
CA ALA A 147 5.81 1.14 0.72
C ALA A 147 7.14 0.81 1.42
N ALA A 148 8.16 0.44 0.67
CA ALA A 148 9.49 0.13 1.18
C ALA A 148 10.20 1.37 1.72
N GLY A 149 10.13 2.49 1.01
CA GLY A 149 10.71 3.75 1.44
C GLY A 149 10.17 4.22 2.78
N TYR A 150 8.86 4.15 2.95
CA TYR A 150 8.21 4.50 4.22
C TYR A 150 8.53 3.50 5.34
N ALA A 151 8.36 2.19 5.08
CA ALA A 151 8.59 1.15 6.08
C ALA A 151 10.04 1.10 6.57
N SER A 152 11.01 1.44 5.72
CA SER A 152 12.44 1.52 6.06
C SER A 152 12.85 2.82 6.77
N GLY A 153 11.97 3.83 6.77
CA GLY A 153 12.27 5.17 7.30
C GLY A 153 13.06 6.07 6.36
N GLN A 154 13.26 5.66 5.10
CA GLN A 154 13.97 6.47 4.09
C GLN A 154 13.09 7.57 3.49
N LEU A 155 11.77 7.42 3.56
CA LEU A 155 10.80 8.35 3.00
C LEU A 155 9.72 8.66 4.04
N SER A 156 9.50 9.94 4.34
CA SER A 156 8.39 10.37 5.17
C SER A 156 7.11 10.47 4.34
N ILE A 157 5.95 10.31 4.99
CA ILE A 157 4.67 10.30 4.25
C ILE A 157 4.36 11.65 3.60
N GLU A 158 4.81 12.75 4.20
CA GLU A 158 4.66 14.10 3.67
C GLU A 158 5.41 14.30 2.34
N ASP A 159 6.44 13.49 2.10
CA ASP A 159 7.25 13.53 0.87
C ASP A 159 6.73 12.60 -0.23
N PHE A 160 5.57 11.97 -0.05
CA PHE A 160 4.95 11.12 -1.08
C PHE A 160 4.45 11.94 -2.27
N GLY A 161 3.84 13.08 -2.01
CA GLY A 161 3.24 13.95 -3.01
C GLY A 161 2.20 14.90 -2.40
N SER A 162 1.26 15.33 -3.22
CA SER A 162 0.19 16.23 -2.80
C SER A 162 -0.76 15.57 -1.80
N GLU A 163 -1.20 16.33 -0.81
CA GLU A 163 -2.24 15.89 0.13
C GLU A 163 -3.59 15.75 -0.56
N LEU A 164 -4.31 14.69 -0.23
CA LEU A 164 -5.64 14.38 -0.78
C LEU A 164 -6.75 15.00 0.07
N ASP A 165 -7.79 15.45 -0.60
CA ASP A 165 -9.09 15.63 0.04
C ASP A 165 -9.75 14.25 0.23
N LEU A 166 -9.79 13.78 1.47
CA LEU A 166 -10.33 12.47 1.82
C LEU A 166 -11.82 12.30 1.49
N SER A 167 -12.57 13.40 1.35
CA SER A 167 -13.99 13.35 0.95
C SER A 167 -14.19 12.92 -0.52
N ASN A 168 -13.13 12.99 -1.33
CA ASN A 168 -13.15 12.67 -2.75
C ASN A 168 -12.58 11.27 -3.08
N LEU A 169 -12.35 10.42 -2.08
CA LEU A 169 -11.92 9.04 -2.32
C LEU A 169 -13.00 8.23 -3.06
N ASN A 170 -12.55 7.45 -4.04
CA ASN A 170 -13.47 6.60 -4.80
C ASN A 170 -14.06 5.49 -3.94
N GLN A 171 -15.34 5.23 -4.15
CA GLN A 171 -16.08 4.09 -3.63
C GLN A 171 -16.27 3.08 -4.76
N TYR A 172 -16.36 1.76 -4.45
CA TYR A 172 -16.70 0.74 -5.43
C TYR A 172 -18.19 0.42 -5.42
#